data_b4a0326c8a167cc409a959373519804a
#
_entry.id   b4a0326c8a167cc409a959373519804a
#
_cell.length_a   1.000
_cell.length_b   1.000
_cell.length_c   1.000
_cell.angle_alpha   90.00
_cell.angle_beta   90.00
_cell.angle_gamma   90.00
#
_symmetry.space_group_name_H-M   'P 1'
#
loop_
_entity.id
_entity.type
_entity.pdbx_description
1 polymer ?
#
loop_
_entity_poly.entity_id
_entity_poly.type
_entity_poly.pdbx_seq_one_letter_code
_entity_poly.pdbx_strand_id
1 'polypeptide(L)'
;ENIHDCNGKKLKESLIDVEDMISYIIELGDVNKSLYDIQTYDNYTFIHSIDVCIMASFLGISAGYNNWDLKEIGVGAALHDVGKTKVPTAILNKRDRLTEEEFYEIKKHPIYGSQLLKKNFAISDNIIKMVEQHHERVDGKGYPYGLSNRQITKFAKLVCICDVYDAVSNDRCYRKKFSPNDAYELILSGSGSSFDQNLVSYFKNTFAIYPLGCCVKLSNGVEGYVIRQNRGFPDRPVIRV
;
A
#
# COMPACT_ATOMS: atom_id res chain seq x y z
N GLU A 1 -34.29 -10.28 2.61
CA GLU A 1 -33.96 -11.61 2.02
C GLU A 1 -33.02 -11.57 0.80
N ASN A 2 -32.51 -10.48 0.28
CA ASN A 2 -31.68 -10.48 -0.94
C ASN A 2 -30.34 -9.74 -0.83
N ILE A 3 -29.74 -9.68 0.37
CA ILE A 3 -28.43 -8.98 0.59
C ILE A 3 -27.25 -9.98 0.53
N HIS A 4 -27.49 -11.27 0.60
CA HIS A 4 -26.42 -12.28 0.72
C HIS A 4 -25.78 -12.73 -0.60
N ASP A 5 -26.46 -12.66 -1.75
CA ASP A 5 -25.94 -13.33 -2.95
C ASP A 5 -24.97 -12.51 -3.81
N CYS A 6 -25.14 -11.20 -3.91
CA CYS A 6 -24.26 -10.39 -4.78
C CYS A 6 -22.87 -10.08 -4.16
N ASN A 7 -22.81 -9.91 -2.84
CA ASN A 7 -21.54 -9.62 -2.16
C ASN A 7 -20.67 -10.89 -1.95
N GLY A 8 -21.31 -12.04 -1.72
CA GLY A 8 -20.61 -13.30 -1.49
C GLY A 8 -19.87 -13.81 -2.73
N LYS A 9 -20.46 -13.64 -3.91
CA LYS A 9 -19.83 -14.09 -5.17
C LYS A 9 -18.61 -13.24 -5.52
N LYS A 10 -18.73 -11.92 -5.45
CA LYS A 10 -17.60 -10.99 -5.68
C LYS A 10 -16.49 -11.16 -4.65
N LEU A 11 -16.82 -11.37 -3.38
CA LEU A 11 -15.82 -11.64 -2.34
C LEU A 11 -15.10 -12.96 -2.61
N LYS A 12 -15.82 -14.01 -3.03
CA LYS A 12 -15.22 -15.30 -3.40
C LYS A 12 -14.29 -15.18 -4.61
N GLU A 13 -14.71 -14.46 -5.64
CA GLU A 13 -13.87 -14.18 -6.82
C GLU A 13 -12.60 -13.40 -6.41
N SER A 14 -12.72 -12.35 -5.61
CA SER A 14 -11.57 -11.58 -5.09
C SER A 14 -10.62 -12.41 -4.22
N LEU A 15 -11.13 -13.35 -3.43
CA LEU A 15 -10.29 -14.26 -2.63
C LEU A 15 -9.50 -15.22 -3.51
N ILE A 16 -10.10 -15.75 -4.58
CA ILE A 16 -9.41 -16.60 -5.56
C ILE A 16 -8.28 -15.81 -6.24
N ASP A 17 -8.53 -14.57 -6.64
CA ASP A 17 -7.51 -13.71 -7.25
C ASP A 17 -6.32 -13.46 -6.30
N VAL A 18 -6.58 -13.27 -5.01
CA VAL A 18 -5.54 -13.11 -3.98
C VAL A 18 -4.78 -14.41 -3.73
N GLU A 19 -5.48 -15.57 -3.68
CA GLU A 19 -4.85 -16.89 -3.55
C GLU A 19 -3.93 -17.19 -4.74
N ASP A 20 -4.37 -16.91 -5.96
CA ASP A 20 -3.57 -17.09 -7.17
C ASP A 20 -2.34 -16.18 -7.19
N MET A 21 -2.47 -14.96 -6.70
CA MET A 21 -1.36 -14.03 -6.56
C MET A 21 -0.33 -14.50 -5.51
N ILE A 22 -0.80 -14.91 -4.33
CA ILE A 22 0.08 -15.45 -3.28
C ILE A 22 0.81 -16.69 -3.77
N SER A 23 0.10 -17.60 -4.45
CA SER A 23 0.68 -18.81 -5.05
C SER A 23 1.77 -18.45 -6.06
N TYR A 24 1.52 -17.44 -6.90
CA TYR A 24 2.51 -16.95 -7.85
C TYR A 24 3.75 -16.36 -7.16
N ILE A 25 3.57 -15.58 -6.08
CA ILE A 25 4.69 -15.05 -5.28
C ILE A 25 5.51 -16.19 -4.67
N ILE A 26 4.84 -17.25 -4.17
CA ILE A 26 5.50 -18.41 -3.58
C ILE A 26 6.31 -19.19 -4.64
N GLU A 27 5.78 -19.33 -5.85
CA GLU A 27 6.47 -19.99 -6.96
C GLU A 27 7.73 -19.25 -7.43
N LEU A 28 7.79 -17.94 -7.22
CA LEU A 28 8.97 -17.10 -7.47
C LEU A 28 9.97 -17.23 -6.31
N GLY A 29 10.70 -18.33 -6.23
CA GLY A 29 11.64 -18.63 -5.14
C GLY A 29 12.60 -17.49 -4.78
N ASP A 30 13.03 -16.72 -5.77
CA ASP A 30 13.91 -15.55 -5.59
C ASP A 30 13.20 -14.38 -4.87
N VAL A 31 11.88 -14.22 -5.06
CA VAL A 31 11.08 -13.23 -4.34
C VAL A 31 11.02 -13.59 -2.86
N ASN A 32 10.80 -14.87 -2.54
CA ASN A 32 10.80 -15.36 -1.17
C ASN A 32 12.14 -15.09 -0.46
N LYS A 33 13.25 -15.28 -1.16
CA LYS A 33 14.58 -14.94 -0.63
C LYS A 33 14.68 -13.45 -0.31
N SER A 34 14.24 -12.58 -1.21
CA SER A 34 14.26 -11.13 -0.98
C SER A 34 13.37 -10.72 0.19
N LEU A 35 12.20 -11.33 0.34
CA LEU A 35 11.30 -11.10 1.49
C LEU A 35 11.93 -11.57 2.80
N TYR A 36 12.63 -12.72 2.79
CA TYR A 36 13.38 -13.19 3.95
C TYR A 36 14.55 -12.24 4.30
N ASP A 37 15.25 -11.72 3.30
CA ASP A 37 16.32 -10.74 3.50
C ASP A 37 15.77 -9.44 4.12
N ILE A 38 14.59 -8.97 3.67
CA ILE A 38 13.90 -7.82 4.28
C ILE A 38 13.53 -8.13 5.73
N GLN A 39 12.94 -9.28 6.01
CA GLN A 39 12.51 -9.67 7.35
C GLN A 39 13.68 -9.74 8.33
N THR A 40 14.80 -10.30 7.91
CA THR A 40 16.00 -10.40 8.76
C THR A 40 16.65 -9.05 9.00
N TYR A 41 16.50 -8.12 8.05
CA TYR A 41 17.08 -6.79 8.12
C TYR A 41 16.22 -5.82 8.97
N ASP A 42 14.90 -5.82 8.73
CA ASP A 42 13.93 -5.02 9.46
C ASP A 42 12.52 -5.66 9.38
N ASN A 43 12.09 -6.24 10.50
CA ASN A 43 10.78 -6.89 10.59
C ASN A 43 9.61 -5.93 10.35
N TYR A 44 9.77 -4.64 10.69
CA TYR A 44 8.73 -3.64 10.40
C TYR A 44 8.53 -3.47 8.89
N THR A 45 9.61 -3.26 8.14
CA THR A 45 9.57 -3.15 6.68
C THR A 45 8.97 -4.41 6.04
N PHE A 46 9.25 -5.61 6.59
CA PHE A 46 8.64 -6.84 6.10
C PHE A 46 7.11 -6.85 6.25
N ILE A 47 6.60 -6.59 7.46
CA ILE A 47 5.15 -6.55 7.73
C ILE A 47 4.48 -5.50 6.86
N HIS A 48 5.03 -4.29 6.80
CA HIS A 48 4.57 -3.21 5.94
C HIS A 48 4.48 -3.64 4.46
N SER A 49 5.49 -4.31 3.94
CA SER A 49 5.50 -4.79 2.55
C SER A 49 4.38 -5.79 2.28
N ILE A 50 4.05 -6.66 3.24
CA ILE A 50 2.93 -7.59 3.13
C ILE A 50 1.59 -6.85 3.19
N ASP A 51 1.42 -5.90 4.09
CA ASP A 51 0.20 -5.10 4.21
C ASP A 51 -0.05 -4.29 2.93
N VAL A 52 0.99 -3.64 2.40
CA VAL A 52 0.92 -2.90 1.13
C VAL A 52 0.59 -3.84 -0.04
N CYS A 53 1.16 -5.05 -0.09
CA CYS A 53 0.85 -6.05 -1.11
C CYS A 53 -0.64 -6.43 -1.09
N ILE A 54 -1.19 -6.72 0.08
CA ILE A 54 -2.61 -7.07 0.25
C ILE A 54 -3.50 -5.89 -0.18
N MET A 55 -3.20 -4.69 0.30
CA MET A 55 -3.97 -3.48 -0.03
C MET A 55 -3.91 -3.15 -1.52
N ALA A 56 -2.73 -3.22 -2.14
CA ALA A 56 -2.53 -2.96 -3.56
C ALA A 56 -3.33 -3.95 -4.43
N SER A 57 -3.42 -5.21 -4.00
CA SER A 57 -4.22 -6.23 -4.67
C SER A 57 -5.70 -5.92 -4.64
N PHE A 58 -6.26 -5.56 -3.48
CA PHE A 58 -7.67 -5.16 -3.38
C PHE A 58 -7.97 -3.88 -4.18
N LEU A 59 -7.08 -2.90 -4.14
CA LEU A 59 -7.23 -1.69 -4.93
C LEU A 59 -7.16 -1.98 -6.43
N GLY A 60 -6.26 -2.89 -6.84
CA GLY A 60 -6.11 -3.34 -8.22
C GLY A 60 -7.36 -4.06 -8.74
N ILE A 61 -7.95 -4.97 -7.95
CA ILE A 61 -9.22 -5.63 -8.26
C ILE A 61 -10.34 -4.59 -8.42
N SER A 62 -10.44 -3.65 -7.51
CA SER A 62 -11.44 -2.58 -7.58
C SER A 62 -11.25 -1.68 -8.79
N ALA A 63 -10.02 -1.43 -9.21
CA ALA A 63 -9.67 -0.67 -10.40
C ALA A 63 -9.86 -1.46 -11.71
N GLY A 64 -10.22 -2.75 -11.65
CA GLY A 64 -10.52 -3.61 -12.79
C GLY A 64 -9.28 -4.13 -13.53
N TYR A 65 -8.15 -4.26 -12.85
CA TYR A 65 -6.96 -4.88 -13.43
C TYR A 65 -7.17 -6.39 -13.63
N ASN A 66 -6.59 -6.94 -14.68
CA ASN A 66 -6.65 -8.37 -14.98
C ASN A 66 -5.69 -9.18 -14.07
N ASN A 67 -5.84 -10.51 -14.05
CA ASN A 67 -5.05 -11.40 -13.20
C ASN A 67 -3.54 -11.29 -13.41
N TRP A 68 -3.08 -11.02 -14.63
CA TRP A 68 -1.66 -10.82 -14.89
C TRP A 68 -1.15 -9.51 -14.28
N ASP A 69 -1.88 -8.40 -14.47
CA ASP A 69 -1.58 -7.12 -13.85
C ASP A 69 -1.57 -7.25 -12.30
N LEU A 70 -2.53 -7.99 -11.72
CA LEU A 70 -2.62 -8.22 -10.28
C LEU A 70 -1.41 -8.98 -9.72
N LYS A 71 -0.91 -9.98 -10.45
CA LYS A 71 0.33 -10.70 -10.10
C LYS A 71 1.54 -9.76 -10.09
N GLU A 72 1.69 -8.91 -11.09
CA GLU A 72 2.76 -7.91 -11.14
C GLU A 72 2.63 -6.87 -10.01
N ILE A 73 1.41 -6.38 -9.74
CA ILE A 73 1.13 -5.46 -8.64
C ILE A 73 1.51 -6.09 -7.30
N GLY A 74 1.11 -7.34 -7.05
CA GLY A 74 1.40 -8.05 -5.81
C GLY A 74 2.90 -8.23 -5.59
N VAL A 75 3.63 -8.71 -6.59
CA VAL A 75 5.10 -8.87 -6.50
C VAL A 75 5.79 -7.54 -6.31
N GLY A 76 5.42 -6.52 -7.09
CA GLY A 76 6.03 -5.20 -6.99
C GLY A 76 5.75 -4.52 -5.65
N ALA A 77 4.53 -4.66 -5.13
CA ALA A 77 4.17 -4.13 -3.82
C ALA A 77 4.89 -4.86 -2.69
N ALA A 78 5.03 -6.20 -2.76
CA ALA A 78 5.80 -6.96 -1.78
C ALA A 78 7.29 -6.61 -1.77
N LEU A 79 7.85 -6.18 -2.91
CA LEU A 79 9.27 -5.85 -3.07
C LEU A 79 9.56 -4.34 -3.12
N HIS A 80 8.55 -3.45 -3.00
CA HIS A 80 8.75 -2.02 -3.21
C HIS A 80 9.88 -1.44 -2.35
N ASP A 81 10.02 -1.94 -1.15
CA ASP A 81 10.97 -1.51 -0.13
C ASP A 81 12.26 -2.35 -0.04
N VAL A 82 12.46 -3.33 -0.94
CA VAL A 82 13.64 -4.24 -0.89
C VAL A 82 14.97 -3.49 -0.88
N GLY A 83 15.02 -2.31 -1.49
CA GLY A 83 16.22 -1.46 -1.51
C GLY A 83 16.62 -0.89 -0.14
N LYS A 84 15.74 -0.90 0.85
CA LYS A 84 16.07 -0.51 2.23
C LYS A 84 17.15 -1.41 2.84
N THR A 85 17.32 -2.64 2.35
CA THR A 85 18.41 -3.54 2.74
C THR A 85 19.80 -2.99 2.38
N LYS A 86 19.91 -1.95 1.55
CA LYS A 86 21.16 -1.27 1.19
C LYS A 86 21.38 0.04 1.96
N VAL A 87 20.37 0.52 2.67
CA VAL A 87 20.49 1.71 3.53
C VAL A 87 21.17 1.29 4.84
N PRO A 88 22.16 2.04 5.37
CA PRO A 88 22.77 1.70 6.65
C PRO A 88 21.75 1.56 7.78
N THR A 89 21.81 0.47 8.54
CA THR A 89 20.87 0.18 9.65
C THR A 89 20.86 1.26 10.71
N ALA A 90 22.00 1.93 10.93
CA ALA A 90 22.09 3.06 11.86
C ALA A 90 21.21 4.25 11.44
N ILE A 91 20.99 4.43 10.13
CA ILE A 91 20.10 5.47 9.59
C ILE A 91 18.66 4.97 9.60
N LEU A 92 18.43 3.75 9.11
CA LEU A 92 17.08 3.18 8.98
C LEU A 92 16.36 3.05 10.33
N ASN A 93 17.09 2.62 11.38
CA ASN A 93 16.56 2.36 12.71
C ASN A 93 16.78 3.52 13.71
N LYS A 94 17.14 4.71 13.20
CA LYS A 94 17.36 5.88 14.05
C LYS A 94 16.03 6.33 14.68
N ARG A 95 16.04 6.47 16.01
CA ARG A 95 14.86 6.91 16.77
C ARG A 95 14.67 8.42 16.80
N ASP A 96 15.77 9.16 16.59
CA ASP A 96 15.74 10.62 16.53
C ASP A 96 15.41 11.11 15.12
N ARG A 97 15.18 12.42 15.00
CA ARG A 97 14.98 13.02 13.68
C ARG A 97 16.19 12.78 12.79
N LEU A 98 15.92 12.38 11.55
CA LEU A 98 16.94 12.25 10.51
C LEU A 98 17.51 13.62 10.14
N THR A 99 18.81 13.68 9.86
CA THR A 99 19.39 14.84 9.18
C THR A 99 18.94 14.86 7.71
N GLU A 100 19.20 15.95 7.00
CA GLU A 100 18.87 16.05 5.57
C GLU A 100 19.67 15.02 4.76
N GLU A 101 20.93 14.78 5.11
CA GLU A 101 21.81 13.81 4.46
C GLU A 101 21.31 12.38 4.71
N GLU A 102 20.93 12.03 5.95
CA GLU A 102 20.37 10.73 6.30
C GLU A 102 19.05 10.50 5.58
N PHE A 103 18.18 11.50 5.51
CA PHE A 103 16.93 11.41 4.76
C PHE A 103 17.19 11.28 3.26
N TYR A 104 18.17 11.97 2.71
CA TYR A 104 18.58 11.80 1.32
C TYR A 104 19.08 10.39 1.03
N GLU A 105 19.82 9.77 1.97
CA GLU A 105 20.25 8.37 1.82
C GLU A 105 19.07 7.40 1.78
N ILE A 106 18.08 7.58 2.67
CA ILE A 106 16.85 6.77 2.63
C ILE A 106 16.12 6.92 1.30
N LYS A 107 16.03 8.14 0.74
CA LYS A 107 15.38 8.39 -0.56
C LYS A 107 16.00 7.64 -1.74
N LYS A 108 17.17 7.04 -1.58
CA LYS A 108 17.81 6.23 -2.63
C LYS A 108 17.30 4.79 -2.67
N HIS A 109 16.55 4.31 -1.66
CA HIS A 109 16.12 2.91 -1.63
C HIS A 109 15.32 2.47 -2.88
N PRO A 110 14.47 3.32 -3.56
CA PRO A 110 13.82 2.91 -4.78
C PRO A 110 14.83 2.58 -5.90
N ILE A 111 15.91 3.36 -5.99
CA ILE A 111 17.00 3.12 -6.95
C ILE A 111 17.75 1.84 -6.57
N TYR A 112 18.12 1.67 -5.31
CA TYR A 112 18.79 0.46 -4.83
C TYR A 112 17.97 -0.79 -5.07
N GLY A 113 16.64 -0.72 -4.81
CA GLY A 113 15.71 -1.81 -5.06
C GLY A 113 15.65 -2.18 -6.54
N SER A 114 15.44 -1.21 -7.43
CA SER A 114 15.38 -1.47 -8.87
C SER A 114 16.68 -2.06 -9.41
N GLN A 115 17.85 -1.58 -8.95
CA GLN A 115 19.16 -2.12 -9.33
C GLN A 115 19.36 -3.56 -8.83
N LEU A 116 18.95 -3.84 -7.60
CA LEU A 116 19.02 -5.18 -7.02
C LEU A 116 18.17 -6.17 -7.82
N LEU A 117 16.93 -5.79 -8.16
CA LEU A 117 16.03 -6.63 -8.93
C LEU A 117 16.53 -6.86 -10.36
N LYS A 118 16.97 -5.82 -11.06
CA LYS A 118 17.57 -5.94 -12.41
C LYS A 118 18.74 -6.90 -12.47
N LYS A 119 19.58 -6.91 -11.43
CA LYS A 119 20.81 -7.70 -11.41
C LYS A 119 20.57 -9.18 -11.10
N ASN A 120 19.61 -9.47 -10.23
CA ASN A 120 19.51 -10.78 -9.58
C ASN A 120 18.32 -11.61 -10.03
N PHE A 121 17.34 -11.00 -10.75
CA PHE A 121 16.04 -11.65 -10.99
C PHE A 121 15.55 -11.47 -12.43
N ALA A 122 14.90 -12.51 -12.96
CA ALA A 122 14.14 -12.43 -14.20
C ALA A 122 12.72 -11.85 -13.93
N ILE A 123 12.66 -10.59 -13.53
CA ILE A 123 11.43 -9.88 -13.17
C ILE A 123 11.06 -8.89 -14.27
N SER A 124 9.77 -8.66 -14.48
CA SER A 124 9.29 -7.75 -15.53
C SER A 124 9.71 -6.30 -15.28
N ASP A 125 9.86 -5.54 -16.38
CA ASP A 125 10.14 -4.10 -16.30
C ASP A 125 9.06 -3.32 -15.55
N ASN A 126 7.82 -3.79 -15.54
CA ASN A 126 6.73 -3.16 -14.79
C ASN A 126 6.98 -3.23 -13.29
N ILE A 127 7.41 -4.39 -12.77
CA ILE A 127 7.75 -4.58 -11.35
C ILE A 127 8.95 -3.69 -11.00
N ILE A 128 9.98 -3.68 -11.82
CA ILE A 128 11.18 -2.87 -11.61
C ILE A 128 10.83 -1.38 -11.53
N LYS A 129 10.03 -0.88 -12.48
CA LYS A 129 9.57 0.52 -12.49
C LYS A 129 8.65 0.83 -11.31
N MET A 130 7.84 -0.12 -10.86
CA MET A 130 7.00 0.05 -9.67
C MET A 130 7.87 0.28 -8.43
N VAL A 131 8.88 -0.56 -8.21
CA VAL A 131 9.85 -0.39 -7.11
C VAL A 131 10.63 0.92 -7.23
N GLU A 132 10.98 1.34 -8.42
CA GLU A 132 11.74 2.57 -8.66
C GLU A 132 10.91 3.85 -8.47
N GLN A 133 9.59 3.79 -8.68
CA GLN A 133 8.70 4.97 -8.80
C GLN A 133 7.64 5.07 -7.69
N HIS A 134 7.58 4.15 -6.71
CA HIS A 134 6.48 4.12 -5.73
C HIS A 134 6.41 5.36 -4.82
N HIS A 135 7.45 6.16 -4.75
CA HIS A 135 7.47 7.44 -4.05
C HIS A 135 7.36 8.66 -4.98
N GLU A 136 7.13 8.44 -6.27
CA GLU A 136 6.82 9.55 -7.16
C GLU A 136 5.41 10.07 -6.94
N ARG A 137 5.22 11.38 -7.15
CA ARG A 137 3.95 12.05 -6.96
C ARG A 137 3.47 12.63 -8.28
N VAL A 138 2.16 12.63 -8.51
CA VAL A 138 1.60 13.12 -9.78
C VAL A 138 1.87 14.61 -10.05
N ASP A 139 2.17 15.38 -9.01
CA ASP A 139 2.56 16.81 -9.09
C ASP A 139 4.07 17.04 -9.37
N GLY A 140 4.86 15.96 -9.53
CA GLY A 140 6.30 16.05 -9.79
C GLY A 140 7.16 16.38 -8.56
N LYS A 141 6.58 16.35 -7.35
CA LYS A 141 7.30 16.64 -6.09
C LYS A 141 7.73 15.37 -5.36
N GLY A 142 7.62 14.23 -6.02
CA GLY A 142 8.08 12.94 -5.51
C GLY A 142 9.58 12.73 -5.65
N TYR A 143 10.01 11.52 -5.41
CA TYR A 143 11.39 11.08 -5.58
C TYR A 143 11.42 9.63 -6.11
N PRO A 144 12.51 9.14 -6.70
CA PRO A 144 13.85 9.77 -6.77
C PRO A 144 14.03 10.79 -7.92
N TYR A 145 13.13 10.81 -8.91
CA TYR A 145 13.36 11.59 -10.16
C TYR A 145 12.46 12.83 -10.28
N GLY A 146 11.42 12.95 -9.47
CA GLY A 146 10.43 14.04 -9.60
C GLY A 146 9.57 13.89 -10.87
N LEU A 147 9.14 12.67 -11.19
CA LEU A 147 8.35 12.38 -12.38
C LEU A 147 6.95 12.97 -12.28
N SER A 148 6.47 13.52 -13.41
CA SER A 148 5.07 13.97 -13.51
C SER A 148 4.12 12.80 -13.79
N ASN A 149 2.82 13.05 -13.59
CA ASN A 149 1.76 12.03 -13.71
C ASN A 149 1.88 11.10 -14.94
N ARG A 150 2.20 11.65 -16.13
CA ARG A 150 2.30 10.85 -17.37
C ARG A 150 3.53 9.96 -17.43
N GLN A 151 4.55 10.25 -16.63
CA GLN A 151 5.82 9.53 -16.61
C GLN A 151 5.84 8.40 -15.58
N ILE A 152 4.96 8.48 -14.57
CA ILE A 152 4.82 7.47 -13.52
C ILE A 152 3.95 6.32 -14.06
N THR A 153 4.41 5.08 -13.87
CA THR A 153 3.64 3.91 -14.28
C THR A 153 2.34 3.77 -13.49
N LYS A 154 1.31 3.18 -14.11
CA LYS A 154 -0.01 2.98 -13.49
C LYS A 154 0.08 2.19 -12.18
N PHE A 155 0.95 1.18 -12.12
CA PHE A 155 1.13 0.34 -10.94
C PHE A 155 1.88 1.06 -9.81
N ALA A 156 2.89 1.86 -10.14
CA ALA A 156 3.61 2.66 -9.14
C ALA A 156 2.68 3.68 -8.46
N LYS A 157 1.78 4.32 -9.22
CA LYS A 157 0.75 5.21 -8.65
C LYS A 157 -0.20 4.49 -7.69
N LEU A 158 -0.54 3.23 -7.99
CA LEU A 158 -1.41 2.41 -7.15
C LEU A 158 -0.70 2.05 -5.84
N VAL A 159 0.54 1.55 -5.94
CA VAL A 159 1.34 1.18 -4.76
C VAL A 159 1.63 2.39 -3.89
N CYS A 160 1.90 3.57 -4.47
CA CYS A 160 2.10 4.83 -3.74
C CYS A 160 0.95 5.15 -2.76
N ILE A 161 -0.30 4.96 -3.18
CA ILE A 161 -1.47 5.20 -2.31
C ILE A 161 -1.47 4.21 -1.14
N CYS A 162 -1.27 2.92 -1.41
CA CYS A 162 -1.29 1.87 -0.40
C CYS A 162 -0.14 2.02 0.59
N ASP A 163 1.08 2.30 0.10
CA ASP A 163 2.26 2.56 0.90
C ASP A 163 2.04 3.73 1.88
N VAL A 164 1.61 4.88 1.37
CA VAL A 164 1.37 6.05 2.22
C VAL A 164 0.26 5.78 3.24
N TYR A 165 -0.83 5.13 2.83
CA TYR A 165 -1.93 4.83 3.73
C TYR A 165 -1.51 3.88 4.86
N ASP A 166 -0.81 2.78 4.54
CA ASP A 166 -0.28 1.87 5.55
C ASP A 166 0.71 2.56 6.48
N ALA A 167 1.64 3.32 5.90
CA ALA A 167 2.68 4.03 6.65
C ALA A 167 2.13 5.04 7.68
N VAL A 168 0.94 5.62 7.46
CA VAL A 168 0.33 6.56 8.40
C VAL A 168 -0.70 5.90 9.32
N SER A 169 -1.24 4.75 8.94
CA SER A 169 -2.23 3.99 9.70
C SER A 169 -1.62 3.13 10.80
N ASN A 170 -0.32 2.81 10.71
CA ASN A 170 0.39 1.96 11.65
C ASN A 170 1.34 2.78 12.54
N ASP A 171 1.54 2.32 13.78
CA ASP A 171 2.49 2.91 14.71
C ASP A 171 3.93 2.67 14.23
N ARG A 172 4.76 3.70 14.25
CA ARG A 172 6.22 3.62 14.01
C ARG A 172 6.97 3.98 15.27
N CYS A 173 8.22 3.51 15.41
CA CYS A 173 9.05 3.75 16.58
C CYS A 173 9.21 5.25 16.94
N TYR A 174 9.08 6.12 15.93
CA TYR A 174 9.28 7.58 16.05
C TYR A 174 8.01 8.41 15.79
N ARG A 175 6.85 7.76 15.49
CA ARG A 175 5.60 8.46 15.17
C ARG A 175 4.39 7.64 15.58
N LYS A 176 3.45 8.27 16.30
CA LYS A 176 2.13 7.70 16.55
C LYS A 176 1.34 7.64 15.24
N LYS A 177 0.56 6.59 15.07
CA LYS A 177 -0.37 6.44 13.94
C LYS A 177 -1.38 7.57 13.91
N PHE A 178 -1.84 7.89 12.75
CA PHE A 178 -3.02 8.72 12.55
C PHE A 178 -4.28 7.98 13.03
N SER A 179 -5.32 8.74 13.36
CA SER A 179 -6.64 8.11 13.47
C SER A 179 -7.04 7.52 12.10
N PRO A 180 -7.87 6.46 12.06
CA PRO A 180 -8.35 5.91 10.78
C PRO A 180 -8.95 6.98 9.87
N ASN A 181 -9.66 7.96 10.44
CA ASN A 181 -10.23 9.06 9.69
C ASN A 181 -9.14 9.99 9.12
N ASP A 182 -8.15 10.39 9.92
CA ASP A 182 -7.09 11.29 9.46
C ASP A 182 -6.22 10.65 8.37
N ALA A 183 -5.93 9.34 8.50
CA ALA A 183 -5.20 8.58 7.49
C ALA A 183 -5.98 8.55 6.16
N TYR A 184 -7.28 8.32 6.23
CA TYR A 184 -8.17 8.30 5.08
C TYR A 184 -8.27 9.68 4.41
N GLU A 185 -8.51 10.73 5.20
CA GLU A 185 -8.58 12.11 4.73
C GLU A 185 -7.27 12.58 4.08
N LEU A 186 -6.11 12.12 4.58
CA LEU A 186 -4.82 12.40 3.97
C LEU A 186 -4.75 11.89 2.53
N ILE A 187 -5.25 10.67 2.26
CA ILE A 187 -5.30 10.14 0.89
C ILE A 187 -6.27 10.96 0.03
N LEU A 188 -7.46 11.27 0.54
CA LEU A 188 -8.45 12.05 -0.22
C LEU A 188 -7.96 13.45 -0.55
N SER A 189 -7.35 14.14 0.41
CA SER A 189 -6.82 15.50 0.23
C SER A 189 -5.64 15.56 -0.75
N GLY A 190 -4.90 14.45 -0.90
CA GLY A 190 -3.81 14.30 -1.86
C GLY A 190 -4.26 14.04 -3.30
N SER A 191 -5.57 13.89 -3.56
CA SER A 191 -6.11 13.61 -4.89
C SER A 191 -5.74 14.68 -5.92
N GLY A 192 -5.17 14.27 -7.05
CA GLY A 192 -4.73 15.18 -8.13
C GLY A 192 -3.44 15.94 -7.83
N SER A 193 -2.87 15.83 -6.64
CA SER A 193 -1.58 16.41 -6.26
C SER A 193 -0.55 15.34 -5.92
N SER A 194 -0.69 14.64 -4.81
CA SER A 194 0.19 13.51 -4.47
C SER A 194 -0.20 12.25 -5.23
N PHE A 195 -1.50 12.01 -5.39
CA PHE A 195 -2.07 10.76 -5.88
C PHE A 195 -2.90 10.94 -7.15
N ASP A 196 -2.95 9.88 -7.95
CA ASP A 196 -3.82 9.84 -9.14
C ASP A 196 -5.31 9.89 -8.72
N GLN A 197 -6.07 10.82 -9.31
CA GLN A 197 -7.45 11.09 -8.94
C GLN A 197 -8.38 9.87 -9.15
N ASN A 198 -8.16 9.11 -10.21
CA ASN A 198 -8.97 7.92 -10.49
C ASN A 198 -8.70 6.82 -9.45
N LEU A 199 -7.43 6.60 -9.11
CA LEU A 199 -7.05 5.62 -8.11
C LEU A 199 -7.55 6.00 -6.71
N VAL A 200 -7.56 7.30 -6.36
CA VAL A 200 -8.18 7.77 -5.10
C VAL A 200 -9.69 7.51 -5.10
N SER A 201 -10.37 7.64 -6.25
CA SER A 201 -11.79 7.26 -6.35
C SER A 201 -12.03 5.77 -6.11
N TYR A 202 -11.17 4.89 -6.64
CA TYR A 202 -11.22 3.45 -6.34
C TYR A 202 -10.89 3.17 -4.88
N PHE A 203 -9.85 3.82 -4.32
CA PHE A 203 -9.50 3.70 -2.91
C PHE A 203 -10.70 4.01 -1.99
N LYS A 204 -11.42 5.10 -2.27
CA LYS A 204 -12.62 5.49 -1.54
C LYS A 204 -13.72 4.41 -1.53
N ASN A 205 -13.81 3.64 -2.60
CA ASN A 205 -14.81 2.59 -2.73
C ASN A 205 -14.36 1.23 -2.18
N THR A 206 -13.04 1.04 -2.04
CA THR A 206 -12.43 -0.23 -1.62
C THR A 206 -12.23 -0.28 -0.11
N PHE A 207 -11.73 0.79 0.48
CA PHE A 207 -11.34 0.81 1.89
C PHE A 207 -12.36 1.57 2.73
N ALA A 208 -12.71 0.98 3.86
CA ALA A 208 -13.62 1.57 4.84
C ALA A 208 -12.82 2.22 5.98
N ILE A 209 -13.21 3.43 6.37
CA ILE A 209 -12.61 4.10 7.54
C ILE A 209 -12.86 3.28 8.81
N TYR A 210 -14.08 2.76 8.94
CA TYR A 210 -14.52 1.96 10.07
C TYR A 210 -14.97 0.58 9.58
N PRO A 211 -14.11 -0.46 9.67
CA PRO A 211 -14.45 -1.81 9.24
C PRO A 211 -15.67 -2.40 9.96
N LEU A 212 -16.32 -3.39 9.34
CA LEU A 212 -17.39 -4.13 9.98
C LEU A 212 -16.90 -4.79 11.28
N GLY A 213 -17.71 -4.70 12.33
CA GLY A 213 -17.40 -5.25 13.65
C GLY A 213 -16.49 -4.39 14.53
N CYS A 214 -15.91 -3.29 14.01
CA CYS A 214 -15.13 -2.43 14.88
C CYS A 214 -16.02 -1.65 15.87
N CYS A 215 -15.53 -1.48 17.09
CA CYS A 215 -16.14 -0.62 18.09
C CYS A 215 -15.78 0.84 17.81
N VAL A 216 -16.77 1.70 17.80
CA VAL A 216 -16.62 3.14 17.60
C VAL A 216 -17.32 3.92 18.70
N LYS A 217 -16.73 5.05 19.08
CA LYS A 217 -17.34 5.99 20.03
C LYS A 217 -17.93 7.16 19.26
N LEU A 218 -19.21 7.37 19.44
CA LEU A 218 -19.96 8.48 18.82
C LEU A 218 -19.65 9.82 19.49
N SER A 219 -19.93 10.93 18.82
CA SER A 219 -19.73 12.28 19.35
C SER A 219 -20.52 12.58 20.62
N ASN A 220 -21.62 11.86 20.83
CA ASN A 220 -22.42 11.92 22.06
C ASN A 220 -21.89 11.05 23.21
N GLY A 221 -20.73 10.38 23.02
CA GLY A 221 -20.09 9.52 24.00
C GLY A 221 -20.59 8.07 24.04
N VAL A 222 -21.62 7.73 23.26
CA VAL A 222 -22.16 6.35 23.18
C VAL A 222 -21.22 5.49 22.35
N GLU A 223 -20.99 4.25 22.77
CA GLU A 223 -20.21 3.25 22.04
C GLU A 223 -21.13 2.29 21.27
N GLY A 224 -20.66 1.84 20.11
CA GLY A 224 -21.41 0.90 19.29
C GLY A 224 -20.52 0.20 18.28
N TYR A 225 -21.07 -0.78 17.60
CA TYR A 225 -20.37 -1.61 16.64
C TYR A 225 -20.84 -1.31 15.21
N VAL A 226 -19.90 -1.19 14.27
CA VAL A 226 -20.21 -1.05 12.85
C VAL A 226 -20.81 -2.35 12.33
N ILE A 227 -22.06 -2.27 11.86
CA ILE A 227 -22.82 -3.44 11.34
C ILE A 227 -23.00 -3.42 9.83
N ARG A 228 -22.80 -2.27 9.18
CA ARG A 228 -22.90 -2.13 7.73
C ARG A 228 -22.20 -0.85 7.26
N GLN A 229 -21.54 -0.94 6.10
CA GLN A 229 -21.00 0.23 5.41
C GLN A 229 -22.13 1.02 4.74
N ASN A 230 -21.97 2.34 4.66
CA ASN A 230 -22.90 3.21 3.96
C ASN A 230 -22.27 3.66 2.63
N ARG A 231 -22.81 3.16 1.52
CA ARG A 231 -22.28 3.48 0.18
C ARG A 231 -22.25 4.98 -0.07
N GLY A 232 -21.10 5.50 -0.49
CA GLY A 232 -20.87 6.91 -0.75
C GLY A 232 -20.57 7.76 0.49
N PHE A 233 -20.71 7.20 1.70
CA PHE A 233 -20.43 7.87 2.98
C PHE A 233 -19.59 6.95 3.88
N PRO A 234 -18.31 6.71 3.55
CA PRO A 234 -17.44 5.78 4.28
C PRO A 234 -17.16 6.23 5.71
N ASP A 235 -17.32 7.54 5.99
CA ASP A 235 -17.21 8.17 7.30
C ASP A 235 -18.49 8.00 8.18
N ARG A 236 -19.58 7.48 7.62
CA ARG A 236 -20.90 7.36 8.28
C ARG A 236 -21.47 5.95 8.16
N PRO A 237 -20.82 4.94 8.75
CA PRO A 237 -21.33 3.58 8.74
C PRO A 237 -22.61 3.45 9.55
N VAL A 238 -23.35 2.37 9.35
CA VAL A 238 -24.48 2.01 10.22
C VAL A 238 -23.94 1.34 11.47
N ILE A 239 -24.32 1.87 12.63
CA ILE A 239 -23.82 1.46 13.93
C ILE A 239 -24.97 0.87 14.75
N ARG A 240 -24.70 -0.24 15.40
CA ARG A 240 -25.56 -0.79 16.46
C ARG A 240 -24.99 -0.34 17.81
N VAL A 241 -25.81 0.34 18.56
CA VAL A 241 -25.61 0.72 19.95
C VAL A 241 -26.19 -0.34 20.86
#